data_f7ec4d199fe7d131e0955ef4935233fa
#
_entry.id   f7ec4d199fe7d131e0955ef4935233fa
#
_cell.length_a   1.000
_cell.length_b   1.000
_cell.length_c   1.000
_cell.angle_alpha   90.00
_cell.angle_beta   90.00
_cell.angle_gamma   90.00
#
_symmetry.space_group_name_H-M   'P 1'
#
loop_
_entity.id
_entity.type
_entity.pdbx_description
1 polymer ?
#
loop_
_entity_poly.entity_id
_entity_poly.type
_entity_poly.pdbx_seq_one_letter_code
_entity_poly.pdbx_strand_id
1 'polypeptide(L)'
;MASKRKRVIGGYRFARFAGQPHPELVAAGVAQVVTIGLAPAGTAPVRPLVEQGESVTAGQIIARDDEAVGNPVLASVNGTVEDILKGGGSGPVVVIRSDGTDSWRPVAGYSAEWNNLSSAVLEKLIYLSGASGCVDGGIPTRFNSAAIGPEEVEHILLQIVPTEVFNPSISVLLEGRDVGQVAEGLAILAKIMPRAAVHLVGGRKQKPLLSQTRQACLQIGLDRVHHHTLEAKYPNHREEVLVPAVLGREFPHGYSAINLGVVVIDLQALLQLRDAVAAGKPAIDRIVALAGSGFTKRPHLRLRIGTPLEQVLEEYLDRSREFRIVGNSLLTGDALAEPAQTVDALMSALIAVPEQKQGPPLPFSRPGFRTDSYSRTFIANFVPFTKTVDTNIHGEHRPCIACTFCDNVCPVGILPHLLHRYVQRDMIDETLVRYRIFDCIDCNLCTYVCTSKIPLAQLMRKGKDSLKAEGLDPRGQTVHRLQLRGIPAAGVPAAGVPAAGAPVTEDEEA
;
A
#
# COMPACT_ATOMS: atom_id res chain seq x y z
N MET A 1 -26.89 15.22 -1.24
CA MET A 1 -26.65 15.15 0.21
C MET A 1 -25.27 15.72 0.51
N ALA A 2 -25.15 16.65 1.46
CA ALA A 2 -23.86 17.25 1.82
C ALA A 2 -22.93 16.17 2.43
N SER A 3 -21.70 16.10 1.91
CA SER A 3 -20.64 15.21 2.44
C SER A 3 -20.42 15.49 3.93
N LYS A 4 -20.86 14.59 4.80
CA LYS A 4 -20.52 14.67 6.23
C LYS A 4 -19.02 14.44 6.37
N ARG A 5 -18.32 15.37 7.03
CA ARG A 5 -16.91 15.22 7.39
C ARG A 5 -16.78 14.01 8.33
N LYS A 6 -16.12 12.95 7.87
CA LYS A 6 -15.81 11.78 8.68
C LYS A 6 -14.58 12.06 9.53
N ARG A 7 -14.67 11.83 10.83
CA ARG A 7 -13.57 12.05 11.78
C ARG A 7 -12.88 10.71 12.04
N VAL A 8 -11.58 10.67 11.79
CA VAL A 8 -10.71 9.53 12.11
C VAL A 8 -10.09 9.75 13.48
N ILE A 9 -10.06 8.71 14.30
CA ILE A 9 -9.35 8.71 15.59
C ILE A 9 -7.83 8.74 15.29
N GLY A 10 -7.05 9.42 16.13
CA GLY A 10 -5.60 9.46 15.99
C GLY A 10 -5.11 10.12 14.68
N GLY A 11 -4.01 9.55 14.17
CA GLY A 11 -3.34 10.03 12.97
C GLY A 11 -2.54 11.31 13.18
N TYR A 12 -1.64 11.60 12.23
CA TYR A 12 -0.78 12.77 12.28
C TYR A 12 -0.78 13.51 10.93
N ARG A 13 -0.85 14.84 10.97
CA ARG A 13 -0.76 15.66 9.76
C ARG A 13 0.68 16.09 9.54
N PHE A 14 1.31 15.51 8.55
CA PHE A 14 2.60 15.97 8.07
C PHE A 14 2.44 17.24 7.23
N ALA A 15 3.27 18.23 7.50
CA ALA A 15 3.25 19.49 6.76
C ALA A 15 4.67 20.06 6.63
N ARG A 16 4.96 20.63 5.46
CA ARG A 16 6.17 21.42 5.19
C ARG A 16 7.48 20.65 5.34
N PHE A 17 7.58 19.50 4.70
CA PHE A 17 8.84 18.79 4.54
C PHE A 17 9.56 19.23 3.28
N ALA A 18 10.88 19.44 3.38
CA ALA A 18 11.76 19.65 2.24
C ALA A 18 11.85 18.36 1.40
N GLY A 19 12.19 18.52 0.13
CA GLY A 19 12.34 17.36 -0.76
C GLY A 19 11.04 16.82 -1.33
N GLN A 20 9.97 17.66 -1.40
CA GLN A 20 8.74 17.28 -2.10
C GLN A 20 9.02 17.02 -3.58
N PRO A 21 8.34 16.04 -4.21
CA PRO A 21 8.42 15.81 -5.64
C PRO A 21 8.02 17.04 -6.44
N HIS A 22 8.68 17.29 -7.57
CA HIS A 22 8.27 18.34 -8.50
C HIS A 22 7.09 17.85 -9.34
N PRO A 23 6.14 18.71 -9.71
CA PRO A 23 5.00 18.34 -10.56
C PRO A 23 5.38 18.22 -12.03
N GLU A 24 6.36 17.40 -12.32
CA GLU A 24 6.93 17.14 -13.64
C GLU A 24 6.98 15.63 -13.87
N LEU A 25 6.51 15.16 -15.03
CA LEU A 25 6.60 13.76 -15.45
C LEU A 25 7.70 13.62 -16.51
N VAL A 26 8.65 12.76 -16.21
CA VAL A 26 9.73 12.41 -17.14
C VAL A 26 9.58 10.94 -17.52
N ALA A 27 9.54 10.65 -18.81
CA ALA A 27 9.63 9.29 -19.31
C ALA A 27 11.10 8.86 -19.22
N ALA A 28 11.42 7.93 -18.34
CA ALA A 28 12.74 7.31 -18.32
C ALA A 28 12.88 6.39 -19.54
N GLY A 29 14.07 6.34 -20.12
CA GLY A 29 14.38 5.40 -21.18
C GLY A 29 14.20 3.95 -20.75
N VAL A 30 14.06 3.05 -21.72
CA VAL A 30 14.00 1.61 -21.44
C VAL A 30 15.36 1.13 -20.94
N ALA A 31 15.39 0.49 -19.76
CA ALA A 31 16.60 -0.06 -19.18
C ALA A 31 17.19 -1.17 -20.10
N GLN A 32 18.52 -1.28 -20.18
CA GLN A 32 19.20 -2.33 -20.97
C GLN A 32 18.90 -3.74 -20.43
N VAL A 33 18.77 -3.85 -19.10
CA VAL A 33 18.44 -5.09 -18.41
C VAL A 33 17.36 -4.79 -17.40
N VAL A 34 16.33 -5.61 -17.36
CA VAL A 34 15.29 -5.57 -16.32
C VAL A 34 15.25 -6.88 -15.57
N THR A 35 14.99 -6.80 -14.26
CA THR A 35 14.86 -7.99 -13.41
C THR A 35 13.45 -7.99 -12.79
N ILE A 36 12.65 -8.97 -13.14
CA ILE A 36 11.25 -9.06 -12.77
C ILE A 36 11.05 -10.17 -11.75
N GLY A 37 10.58 -9.81 -10.55
CA GLY A 37 10.27 -10.77 -9.49
C GLY A 37 9.06 -11.62 -9.84
N LEU A 38 9.16 -12.94 -9.60
CA LEU A 38 8.07 -13.89 -9.79
C LEU A 38 7.25 -14.16 -8.51
N ALA A 39 7.52 -13.40 -7.44
CA ALA A 39 6.74 -13.41 -6.20
C ALA A 39 6.21 -11.99 -5.97
N PRO A 40 5.11 -11.58 -6.62
CA PRO A 40 4.48 -10.29 -6.34
C PRO A 40 4.17 -10.16 -4.84
N ALA A 41 4.29 -8.95 -4.30
CA ALA A 41 4.13 -8.70 -2.86
C ALA A 41 2.85 -9.34 -2.30
N GLY A 42 3.00 -10.17 -1.27
CA GLY A 42 1.88 -10.84 -0.58
C GLY A 42 1.33 -12.10 -1.27
N THR A 43 1.95 -12.58 -2.37
CA THR A 43 1.54 -13.80 -3.07
C THR A 43 2.63 -14.87 -3.04
N ALA A 44 2.23 -16.11 -3.27
CA ALA A 44 3.19 -17.21 -3.49
C ALA A 44 3.97 -17.00 -4.80
N PRO A 45 5.22 -17.48 -4.91
CA PRO A 45 5.97 -17.45 -6.16
C PRO A 45 5.24 -18.18 -7.28
N VAL A 46 5.16 -17.56 -8.46
CA VAL A 46 4.56 -18.15 -9.65
C VAL A 46 5.61 -18.85 -10.52
N ARG A 47 5.18 -19.83 -11.32
CA ARG A 47 6.09 -20.59 -12.20
C ARG A 47 6.47 -19.79 -13.44
N PRO A 48 7.76 -19.76 -13.82
CA PRO A 48 8.17 -19.20 -15.12
C PRO A 48 7.58 -20.04 -16.26
N LEU A 49 7.11 -19.36 -17.29
CA LEU A 49 6.60 -19.94 -18.54
C LEU A 49 7.57 -19.73 -19.72
N VAL A 50 8.70 -19.14 -19.45
CA VAL A 50 9.76 -18.83 -20.42
C VAL A 50 11.05 -19.54 -20.02
N GLU A 51 11.93 -19.74 -21.01
CA GLU A 51 13.24 -20.36 -20.82
C GLU A 51 14.36 -19.35 -21.13
N GLN A 52 15.57 -19.64 -20.64
CA GLN A 52 16.76 -18.85 -20.97
C GLN A 52 17.01 -18.87 -22.49
N GLY A 53 17.29 -17.71 -23.07
CA GLY A 53 17.47 -17.52 -24.51
C GLY A 53 16.17 -17.27 -25.28
N GLU A 54 15.00 -17.37 -24.67
CA GLU A 54 13.72 -17.12 -25.32
C GLU A 54 13.52 -15.62 -25.56
N SER A 55 12.99 -15.25 -26.72
CA SER A 55 12.59 -13.89 -27.03
C SER A 55 11.21 -13.58 -26.48
N VAL A 56 11.09 -12.46 -25.79
CA VAL A 56 9.83 -11.99 -25.16
C VAL A 56 9.44 -10.61 -25.65
N THR A 57 8.14 -10.34 -25.65
CA THR A 57 7.59 -9.02 -25.97
C THR A 57 6.97 -8.37 -24.74
N ALA A 58 7.10 -7.06 -24.60
CA ALA A 58 6.47 -6.30 -23.52
C ALA A 58 4.95 -6.53 -23.51
N GLY A 59 4.39 -6.93 -22.34
CA GLY A 59 3.01 -7.35 -22.19
C GLY A 59 2.78 -8.86 -22.37
N GLN A 60 3.81 -9.65 -22.71
CA GLN A 60 3.72 -11.12 -22.71
C GLN A 60 3.73 -11.65 -21.26
N ILE A 61 2.89 -12.63 -20.97
CA ILE A 61 2.92 -13.34 -19.68
C ILE A 61 4.17 -14.21 -19.65
N ILE A 62 5.08 -13.97 -18.71
CA ILE A 62 6.33 -14.70 -18.51
C ILE A 62 6.28 -15.65 -17.32
N ALA A 63 5.32 -15.47 -16.42
CA ALA A 63 5.09 -16.40 -15.33
C ALA A 63 3.63 -16.38 -14.89
N ARG A 64 3.14 -17.53 -14.48
CA ARG A 64 1.78 -17.75 -13.98
C ARG A 64 1.75 -19.01 -13.14
N ASP A 65 0.86 -19.06 -12.16
CA ASP A 65 0.49 -20.28 -11.48
C ASP A 65 -0.88 -20.75 -12.02
N ASP A 66 -0.92 -21.95 -12.56
CA ASP A 66 -2.14 -22.55 -13.10
C ASP A 66 -2.99 -23.23 -12.01
N GLU A 67 -2.39 -23.55 -10.85
CA GLU A 67 -3.05 -24.24 -9.74
C GLU A 67 -3.52 -23.25 -8.65
N ALA A 68 -2.65 -22.33 -8.25
CA ALA A 68 -2.96 -21.28 -7.28
C ALA A 68 -3.19 -19.96 -8.02
N VAL A 69 -4.32 -19.79 -8.60
CA VAL A 69 -4.77 -18.65 -9.42
C VAL A 69 -4.24 -17.29 -8.92
N GLY A 70 -2.94 -17.05 -9.11
CA GLY A 70 -2.25 -15.80 -8.78
C GLY A 70 -2.31 -14.81 -9.95
N ASN A 71 -1.92 -13.55 -9.68
CA ASN A 71 -1.77 -12.60 -10.76
C ASN A 71 -0.63 -12.98 -11.70
N PRO A 72 -0.81 -12.89 -13.03
CA PRO A 72 0.25 -13.19 -13.97
C PRO A 72 1.36 -12.13 -13.89
N VAL A 73 2.59 -12.54 -14.14
CA VAL A 73 3.74 -11.65 -14.27
C VAL A 73 4.01 -11.42 -15.76
N LEU A 74 4.19 -10.17 -16.14
CA LEU A 74 4.39 -9.76 -17.53
C LEU A 74 5.84 -9.35 -17.77
N ALA A 75 6.35 -9.61 -18.99
CA ALA A 75 7.54 -8.94 -19.49
C ALA A 75 7.25 -7.44 -19.62
N SER A 76 8.07 -6.61 -19.03
CA SER A 76 7.91 -5.16 -19.08
C SER A 76 8.63 -4.52 -20.28
N VAL A 77 9.51 -5.26 -20.92
CA VAL A 77 10.31 -4.83 -22.09
C VAL A 77 10.29 -5.89 -23.18
N ASN A 78 10.60 -5.49 -24.41
CA ASN A 78 10.93 -6.41 -25.49
C ASN A 78 12.40 -6.83 -25.36
N GLY A 79 12.72 -8.08 -25.64
CA GLY A 79 14.10 -8.54 -25.53
C GLY A 79 14.22 -10.06 -25.42
N THR A 80 15.31 -10.51 -24.82
CA THR A 80 15.63 -11.93 -24.64
C THR A 80 15.84 -12.25 -23.17
N VAL A 81 15.28 -13.35 -22.71
CA VAL A 81 15.50 -13.87 -21.35
C VAL A 81 16.97 -14.23 -21.19
N GLU A 82 17.68 -13.50 -20.36
CA GLU A 82 19.11 -13.71 -20.13
C GLU A 82 19.33 -14.80 -19.08
N ASP A 83 18.52 -14.80 -18.02
CA ASP A 83 18.63 -15.79 -16.96
C ASP A 83 17.32 -15.90 -16.16
N ILE A 84 17.17 -17.04 -15.46
CA ILE A 84 16.09 -17.30 -14.50
C ILE A 84 16.74 -17.71 -13.18
N LEU A 85 16.87 -16.74 -12.26
CA LEU A 85 17.55 -16.95 -11.00
C LEU A 85 16.57 -17.47 -9.93
N LYS A 86 17.02 -18.46 -9.18
CA LYS A 86 16.36 -18.86 -7.93
C LYS A 86 16.73 -17.80 -6.89
N GLY A 87 15.97 -16.69 -6.86
CA GLY A 87 16.20 -15.61 -5.92
C GLY A 87 16.31 -16.11 -4.48
N GLY A 88 17.03 -15.36 -3.63
CA GLY A 88 17.08 -15.62 -2.19
C GLY A 88 15.74 -15.40 -1.51
N GLY A 89 15.68 -14.66 -0.40
CA GLY A 89 14.43 -14.42 0.36
C GLY A 89 13.28 -13.73 -0.39
N SER A 90 13.53 -13.17 -1.59
CA SER A 90 12.53 -12.49 -2.44
C SER A 90 11.89 -13.37 -3.51
N GLY A 91 12.19 -14.67 -3.53
CA GLY A 91 11.67 -15.60 -4.55
C GLY A 91 12.42 -15.54 -5.90
N PRO A 92 12.01 -16.35 -6.89
CA PRO A 92 12.65 -16.43 -8.20
C PRO A 92 12.45 -15.12 -9.00
N VAL A 93 13.41 -14.83 -9.90
CA VAL A 93 13.38 -13.66 -10.77
C VAL A 93 13.72 -14.03 -12.21
N VAL A 94 13.15 -13.32 -13.18
CA VAL A 94 13.50 -13.40 -14.61
C VAL A 94 14.30 -12.16 -14.99
N VAL A 95 15.47 -12.35 -15.56
CA VAL A 95 16.34 -11.30 -16.09
C VAL A 95 16.14 -11.22 -17.61
N ILE A 96 15.78 -10.04 -18.11
CA ILE A 96 15.53 -9.82 -19.53
C ILE A 96 16.48 -8.72 -20.03
N ARG A 97 17.27 -9.04 -21.05
CA ARG A 97 18.06 -8.09 -21.80
C ARG A 97 17.15 -7.43 -22.84
N SER A 98 16.92 -6.13 -22.69
CA SER A 98 16.06 -5.35 -23.56
C SER A 98 16.71 -5.13 -24.95
N ASP A 99 15.88 -5.05 -25.97
CA ASP A 99 16.30 -4.58 -27.32
C ASP A 99 16.26 -3.05 -27.46
N GLY A 100 15.85 -2.33 -26.38
CA GLY A 100 15.77 -0.88 -26.34
C GLY A 100 14.49 -0.29 -26.96
N THR A 101 13.60 -1.09 -27.51
CA THR A 101 12.35 -0.58 -28.10
C THR A 101 11.30 -0.27 -27.03
N ASP A 102 10.70 0.92 -27.11
CA ASP A 102 9.61 1.35 -26.22
C ASP A 102 8.23 1.04 -26.83
N SER A 103 7.99 -0.24 -27.14
CA SER A 103 6.73 -0.74 -27.64
C SER A 103 6.18 -1.86 -26.74
N TRP A 104 4.92 -2.22 -26.93
CA TRP A 104 4.28 -3.30 -26.19
C TRP A 104 3.26 -4.03 -27.06
N ARG A 105 3.00 -5.29 -26.73
CA ARG A 105 1.93 -6.07 -27.31
C ARG A 105 0.60 -5.66 -26.65
N PRO A 106 -0.41 -5.22 -27.42
CA PRO A 106 -1.70 -4.92 -26.86
C PRO A 106 -2.36 -6.13 -26.21
N VAL A 107 -3.09 -5.92 -25.11
CA VAL A 107 -3.86 -6.96 -24.45
C VAL A 107 -4.94 -7.47 -25.42
N ALA A 108 -4.94 -8.77 -25.68
CA ALA A 108 -5.87 -9.35 -26.65
C ALA A 108 -7.34 -9.20 -26.24
N GLY A 109 -8.15 -8.64 -27.11
CA GLY A 109 -9.59 -8.42 -26.87
C GLY A 109 -9.94 -7.09 -26.21
N TYR A 110 -8.98 -6.18 -26.01
CA TYR A 110 -9.26 -4.82 -25.57
C TYR A 110 -10.20 -4.09 -26.54
N SER A 111 -10.96 -3.13 -26.04
CA SER A 111 -11.85 -2.32 -26.88
C SER A 111 -12.09 -0.95 -26.27
N ALA A 112 -12.02 0.09 -27.10
CA ALA A 112 -12.47 1.43 -26.74
C ALA A 112 -13.99 1.44 -26.42
N GLU A 113 -14.74 0.54 -27.06
CA GLU A 113 -16.17 0.31 -26.79
C GLU A 113 -16.38 -0.77 -25.71
N TRP A 114 -15.64 -0.67 -24.61
CA TRP A 114 -15.66 -1.63 -23.50
C TRP A 114 -17.07 -1.87 -22.90
N ASN A 115 -17.99 -0.91 -23.10
CA ASN A 115 -19.37 -1.05 -22.69
C ASN A 115 -20.10 -2.23 -23.35
N ASN A 116 -19.66 -2.65 -24.52
CA ASN A 116 -20.21 -3.79 -25.25
C ASN A 116 -19.65 -5.14 -24.77
N LEU A 117 -18.56 -5.12 -24.00
CA LEU A 117 -17.93 -6.33 -23.47
C LEU A 117 -18.70 -6.87 -22.26
N SER A 118 -18.79 -8.20 -22.13
CA SER A 118 -19.35 -8.80 -20.91
C SER A 118 -18.42 -8.64 -19.72
N SER A 119 -18.96 -8.76 -18.49
CA SER A 119 -18.14 -8.72 -17.26
C SER A 119 -17.02 -9.78 -17.26
N ALA A 120 -17.30 -10.98 -17.74
CA ALA A 120 -16.30 -12.03 -17.84
C ALA A 120 -15.13 -11.68 -18.78
N VAL A 121 -15.39 -10.98 -19.89
CA VAL A 121 -14.36 -10.48 -20.81
C VAL A 121 -13.55 -9.38 -20.12
N LEU A 122 -14.20 -8.45 -19.43
CA LEU A 122 -13.52 -7.38 -18.67
C LEU A 122 -12.62 -7.95 -17.57
N GLU A 123 -13.09 -8.92 -16.80
CA GLU A 123 -12.28 -9.64 -15.80
C GLU A 123 -11.05 -10.28 -16.42
N LYS A 124 -11.23 -10.95 -17.57
CA LYS A 124 -10.13 -11.57 -18.30
C LYS A 124 -9.11 -10.55 -18.79
N LEU A 125 -9.55 -9.40 -19.30
CA LEU A 125 -8.65 -8.32 -19.72
C LEU A 125 -7.84 -7.77 -18.56
N ILE A 126 -8.47 -7.49 -17.41
CA ILE A 126 -7.78 -7.02 -16.20
C ILE A 126 -6.76 -8.04 -15.72
N TYR A 127 -7.09 -9.31 -15.75
CA TYR A 127 -6.18 -10.40 -15.40
C TYR A 127 -4.99 -10.48 -16.36
N LEU A 128 -5.25 -10.62 -17.67
CA LEU A 128 -4.20 -10.79 -18.68
C LEU A 128 -3.28 -9.58 -18.82
N SER A 129 -3.76 -8.40 -18.48
CA SER A 129 -2.97 -7.17 -18.52
C SER A 129 -2.04 -6.99 -17.32
N GLY A 130 -2.14 -7.82 -16.28
CA GLY A 130 -1.43 -7.64 -15.01
C GLY A 130 -1.96 -6.49 -14.14
N ALA A 131 -3.01 -5.78 -14.56
CA ALA A 131 -3.52 -4.62 -13.84
C ALA A 131 -4.06 -4.95 -12.44
N SER A 132 -4.55 -6.17 -12.22
CA SER A 132 -4.95 -6.65 -10.89
C SER A 132 -3.79 -6.70 -9.90
N GLY A 133 -2.57 -6.97 -10.37
CA GLY A 133 -1.35 -6.98 -9.56
C GLY A 133 -0.84 -5.59 -9.17
N CYS A 134 -1.38 -4.53 -9.75
CA CYS A 134 -1.05 -3.15 -9.40
C CYS A 134 -1.90 -2.58 -8.25
N VAL A 135 -2.83 -3.37 -7.71
CA VAL A 135 -3.70 -3.00 -6.59
C VAL A 135 -3.27 -3.77 -5.35
N ASP A 136 -3.00 -3.06 -4.26
CA ASP A 136 -2.74 -3.70 -2.98
C ASP A 136 -3.98 -4.47 -2.51
N GLY A 137 -3.81 -5.75 -2.16
CA GLY A 137 -4.93 -6.67 -1.90
C GLY A 137 -5.60 -7.26 -3.15
N GLY A 138 -5.22 -6.81 -4.35
CA GLY A 138 -5.74 -7.30 -5.62
C GLY A 138 -7.17 -6.87 -5.96
N ILE A 139 -7.60 -7.23 -7.16
CA ILE A 139 -9.00 -7.07 -7.62
C ILE A 139 -9.62 -8.45 -7.72
N PRO A 140 -10.78 -8.72 -7.07
CA PRO A 140 -11.46 -9.99 -7.21
C PRO A 140 -11.91 -10.20 -8.67
N THR A 141 -11.44 -11.28 -9.25
CA THR A 141 -11.88 -11.77 -10.56
C THR A 141 -12.05 -13.29 -10.48
N ARG A 142 -12.71 -13.88 -11.46
CA ARG A 142 -12.80 -15.36 -11.57
C ARG A 142 -11.47 -16.02 -11.93
N PHE A 143 -10.47 -15.22 -12.25
CA PHE A 143 -9.15 -15.66 -12.72
C PHE A 143 -8.05 -15.56 -11.67
N ASN A 144 -8.33 -15.02 -10.49
CA ASN A 144 -7.38 -14.94 -9.38
C ASN A 144 -8.01 -15.43 -8.08
N SER A 145 -7.18 -15.93 -7.16
CA SER A 145 -7.62 -16.44 -5.85
C SER A 145 -7.89 -15.32 -4.86
N ALA A 146 -8.83 -14.44 -5.20
CA ALA A 146 -9.32 -13.48 -4.22
C ALA A 146 -10.15 -14.19 -3.13
N ALA A 147 -10.18 -13.58 -1.94
CA ALA A 147 -10.95 -14.12 -0.82
C ALA A 147 -12.46 -14.21 -1.09
N ILE A 148 -12.97 -13.44 -2.07
CA ILE A 148 -14.37 -13.40 -2.49
C ILE A 148 -14.47 -13.27 -4.01
N GLY A 149 -15.63 -13.61 -4.57
CA GLY A 149 -15.95 -13.36 -5.98
C GLY A 149 -16.32 -11.90 -6.26
N PRO A 150 -16.24 -11.45 -7.53
CA PRO A 150 -16.58 -10.07 -7.90
C PRO A 150 -18.03 -9.71 -7.61
N GLU A 151 -18.96 -10.66 -7.70
CA GLU A 151 -20.38 -10.50 -7.35
C GLU A 151 -20.64 -10.31 -5.86
N GLU A 152 -19.68 -10.61 -5.01
CA GLU A 152 -19.76 -10.42 -3.57
C GLU A 152 -19.25 -9.05 -3.12
N VAL A 153 -18.63 -8.28 -4.01
CA VAL A 153 -18.13 -6.93 -3.69
C VAL A 153 -19.30 -5.96 -3.55
N GLU A 154 -19.35 -5.28 -2.41
CA GLU A 154 -20.41 -4.31 -2.08
C GLU A 154 -19.96 -2.85 -2.23
N HIS A 155 -18.63 -2.61 -2.12
CA HIS A 155 -18.08 -1.26 -2.14
C HIS A 155 -16.75 -1.20 -2.90
N ILE A 156 -16.58 -0.17 -3.72
CA ILE A 156 -15.33 0.20 -4.37
C ILE A 156 -14.92 1.56 -3.82
N LEU A 157 -13.77 1.67 -3.19
CA LEU A 157 -13.23 2.91 -2.63
C LEU A 157 -12.06 3.39 -3.49
N LEU A 158 -12.26 4.46 -4.26
CA LEU A 158 -11.16 5.18 -4.91
C LEU A 158 -10.51 6.13 -3.91
N GLN A 159 -9.28 5.81 -3.53
CA GLN A 159 -8.50 6.57 -2.55
C GLN A 159 -7.61 7.59 -3.29
N ILE A 160 -7.83 8.89 -3.04
CA ILE A 160 -7.01 10.00 -3.54
C ILE A 160 -6.63 10.98 -2.42
N VAL A 161 -6.56 10.49 -1.17
CA VAL A 161 -6.14 11.31 -0.01
C VAL A 161 -4.62 11.31 0.08
N PRO A 162 -3.93 12.44 -0.11
CA PRO A 162 -2.49 12.51 0.06
C PRO A 162 -2.18 12.55 1.56
N THR A 163 -1.72 11.45 2.12
CA THR A 163 -1.49 11.29 3.57
C THR A 163 -0.03 11.01 3.92
N GLU A 164 0.73 10.46 3.00
CA GLU A 164 2.17 10.25 3.18
C GLU A 164 2.93 11.58 3.23
N VAL A 165 4.13 11.54 3.77
CA VAL A 165 5.03 12.71 3.79
C VAL A 165 5.38 13.12 2.36
N PHE A 166 5.65 12.13 1.52
CA PHE A 166 5.92 12.27 0.09
C PHE A 166 4.94 11.41 -0.69
N ASN A 167 4.11 12.05 -1.50
CA ASN A 167 3.13 11.36 -2.35
C ASN A 167 3.38 11.67 -3.81
N PRO A 168 3.08 10.76 -4.73
CA PRO A 168 2.92 11.12 -6.13
C PRO A 168 1.89 12.23 -6.29
N SER A 169 2.18 13.20 -7.12
CA SER A 169 1.28 14.31 -7.38
C SER A 169 0.07 13.86 -8.21
N ILE A 170 -1.13 14.14 -7.72
CA ILE A 170 -2.38 13.82 -8.45
C ILE A 170 -2.41 14.54 -9.81
N SER A 171 -1.89 15.76 -9.90
CA SER A 171 -1.80 16.48 -11.18
C SER A 171 -0.90 15.78 -12.19
N VAL A 172 0.18 15.15 -11.76
CA VAL A 172 1.07 14.36 -12.62
C VAL A 172 0.40 13.04 -13.03
N LEU A 173 -0.28 12.37 -12.12
CA LEU A 173 -1.03 11.14 -12.45
C LEU A 173 -2.16 11.40 -13.47
N LEU A 174 -2.70 12.60 -13.49
CA LEU A 174 -3.74 13.06 -14.43
C LEU A 174 -3.17 13.85 -15.63
N GLU A 175 -1.86 13.91 -15.81
CA GLU A 175 -1.27 14.62 -16.94
C GLU A 175 -1.67 13.96 -18.27
N GLY A 176 -2.24 14.77 -19.19
CA GLY A 176 -2.81 14.28 -20.45
C GLY A 176 -4.09 13.45 -20.30
N ARG A 177 -4.74 13.49 -19.14
CA ARG A 177 -5.97 12.73 -18.83
C ARG A 177 -7.04 13.66 -18.31
N ASP A 178 -8.29 13.24 -18.48
CA ASP A 178 -9.45 13.92 -17.94
C ASP A 178 -10.17 13.09 -16.86
N VAL A 179 -11.11 13.70 -16.19
CA VAL A 179 -11.93 13.02 -15.17
C VAL A 179 -12.89 11.98 -15.78
N GLY A 180 -13.15 12.04 -17.07
CA GLY A 180 -13.92 11.04 -17.81
C GLY A 180 -13.22 9.68 -17.79
N GLN A 181 -11.88 9.66 -17.99
CA GLN A 181 -11.10 8.43 -17.91
C GLN A 181 -11.09 7.81 -16.51
N VAL A 182 -11.13 8.64 -15.46
CA VAL A 182 -11.30 8.14 -14.08
C VAL A 182 -12.70 7.52 -13.92
N ALA A 183 -13.73 8.17 -14.44
CA ALA A 183 -15.10 7.66 -14.41
C ALA A 183 -15.24 6.35 -15.20
N GLU A 184 -14.62 6.25 -16.38
CA GLU A 184 -14.57 5.01 -17.18
C GLU A 184 -13.95 3.85 -16.38
N GLY A 185 -12.79 4.06 -15.72
CA GLY A 185 -12.15 3.03 -14.89
C GLY A 185 -13.07 2.54 -13.76
N LEU A 186 -13.78 3.46 -13.12
CA LEU A 186 -14.78 3.12 -12.09
C LEU A 186 -15.99 2.37 -12.66
N ALA A 187 -16.45 2.74 -13.85
CA ALA A 187 -17.56 2.07 -14.50
C ALA A 187 -17.20 0.65 -14.97
N ILE A 188 -15.96 0.44 -15.43
CA ILE A 188 -15.43 -0.90 -15.73
C ILE A 188 -15.48 -1.78 -14.48
N LEU A 189 -14.96 -1.28 -13.34
CA LEU A 189 -15.02 -2.01 -12.07
C LEU A 189 -16.46 -2.27 -11.62
N ALA A 190 -17.36 -1.27 -11.72
CA ALA A 190 -18.76 -1.43 -11.34
C ALA A 190 -19.52 -2.44 -12.23
N LYS A 191 -19.10 -2.58 -13.50
CA LYS A 191 -19.66 -3.59 -14.40
C LYS A 191 -19.23 -5.00 -14.02
N ILE A 192 -18.01 -5.18 -13.56
CA ILE A 192 -17.48 -6.45 -13.02
C ILE A 192 -18.12 -6.76 -11.67
N MET A 193 -18.34 -5.74 -10.84
CA MET A 193 -18.85 -5.83 -9.47
C MET A 193 -20.24 -5.18 -9.35
N PRO A 194 -21.32 -5.81 -9.88
CA PRO A 194 -22.61 -5.15 -10.10
C PRO A 194 -23.34 -4.73 -8.82
N ARG A 195 -22.97 -5.29 -7.68
CA ARG A 195 -23.50 -4.90 -6.37
C ARG A 195 -22.79 -3.70 -5.76
N ALA A 196 -21.59 -3.37 -6.23
CA ALA A 196 -20.75 -2.39 -5.61
C ALA A 196 -21.31 -0.96 -5.73
N ALA A 197 -21.26 -0.22 -4.62
CA ALA A 197 -21.37 1.22 -4.60
C ALA A 197 -19.97 1.84 -4.67
N VAL A 198 -19.81 2.90 -5.46
CA VAL A 198 -18.54 3.59 -5.62
C VAL A 198 -18.40 4.72 -4.61
N HIS A 199 -17.28 4.78 -3.93
CA HIS A 199 -16.95 5.81 -2.96
C HIS A 199 -15.67 6.53 -3.40
N LEU A 200 -15.80 7.81 -3.74
CA LEU A 200 -14.67 8.69 -4.06
C LEU A 200 -14.17 9.32 -2.75
N VAL A 201 -12.94 9.03 -2.35
CA VAL A 201 -12.41 9.45 -1.05
C VAL A 201 -11.20 10.36 -1.25
N GLY A 202 -11.28 11.61 -0.80
CA GLY A 202 -10.21 12.60 -0.96
C GLY A 202 -10.11 13.56 0.23
N GLY A 203 -9.06 14.38 0.24
CA GLY A 203 -8.89 15.46 1.19
C GLY A 203 -9.66 16.73 0.78
N ARG A 204 -9.59 17.77 1.62
CA ARG A 204 -10.24 19.06 1.32
C ARG A 204 -9.82 19.67 -0.02
N LYS A 205 -8.53 19.59 -0.35
CA LYS A 205 -7.98 20.14 -1.59
C LYS A 205 -8.47 19.40 -2.83
N GLN A 206 -8.82 18.11 -2.68
CA GLN A 206 -9.32 17.27 -3.76
C GLN A 206 -10.84 17.38 -3.98
N LYS A 207 -11.56 18.15 -3.15
CA LYS A 207 -13.03 18.29 -3.26
C LYS A 207 -13.54 18.67 -4.65
N PRO A 208 -12.90 19.60 -5.39
CA PRO A 208 -13.31 19.88 -6.78
C PRO A 208 -13.19 18.66 -7.69
N LEU A 209 -12.06 17.94 -7.62
CA LEU A 209 -11.82 16.71 -8.38
C LEU A 209 -12.88 15.64 -8.05
N LEU A 210 -13.17 15.41 -6.76
CA LEU A 210 -14.21 14.45 -6.34
C LEU A 210 -15.57 14.79 -6.93
N SER A 211 -15.93 16.09 -6.95
CA SER A 211 -17.22 16.55 -7.49
C SER A 211 -17.30 16.38 -9.00
N GLN A 212 -16.23 16.74 -9.72
CA GLN A 212 -16.13 16.56 -11.18
C GLN A 212 -16.15 15.08 -11.56
N THR A 213 -15.37 14.24 -10.88
CA THR A 213 -15.38 12.79 -11.12
C THR A 213 -16.76 12.19 -10.86
N ARG A 214 -17.43 12.58 -9.76
CA ARG A 214 -18.79 12.13 -9.49
C ARG A 214 -19.74 12.53 -10.60
N GLN A 215 -19.66 13.75 -11.10
CA GLN A 215 -20.51 14.21 -12.22
C GLN A 215 -20.24 13.41 -13.49
N ALA A 216 -18.97 13.15 -13.82
CA ALA A 216 -18.59 12.32 -14.96
C ALA A 216 -19.14 10.89 -14.81
N CYS A 217 -19.08 10.29 -13.62
CA CYS A 217 -19.67 8.98 -13.35
C CYS A 217 -21.18 8.95 -13.62
N LEU A 218 -21.91 9.98 -13.16
CA LEU A 218 -23.35 10.07 -13.40
C LEU A 218 -23.69 10.23 -14.88
N GLN A 219 -22.88 10.96 -15.65
CA GLN A 219 -23.06 11.14 -17.10
C GLN A 219 -22.94 9.83 -17.90
N ILE A 220 -22.13 8.88 -17.40
CA ILE A 220 -21.97 7.55 -18.03
C ILE A 220 -22.88 6.47 -17.42
N GLY A 221 -23.89 6.88 -16.62
CA GLY A 221 -24.90 5.97 -16.06
C GLY A 221 -24.46 5.24 -14.78
N LEU A 222 -23.41 5.67 -14.11
CA LEU A 222 -22.99 5.10 -12.83
C LEU A 222 -23.66 5.86 -11.66
N ASP A 223 -24.83 5.38 -11.22
CA ASP A 223 -25.71 6.13 -10.28
C ASP A 223 -25.30 5.99 -8.81
N ARG A 224 -24.74 4.83 -8.41
CA ARG A 224 -24.37 4.55 -7.01
C ARG A 224 -22.99 5.11 -6.66
N VAL A 225 -22.79 6.44 -6.82
CA VAL A 225 -21.51 7.12 -6.56
C VAL A 225 -21.64 8.11 -5.41
N HIS A 226 -20.85 7.89 -4.39
CA HIS A 226 -20.74 8.73 -3.20
C HIS A 226 -19.36 9.40 -3.15
N HIS A 227 -19.29 10.60 -2.57
CA HIS A 227 -17.99 11.21 -2.30
C HIS A 227 -17.83 11.54 -0.82
N HIS A 228 -16.62 11.35 -0.32
CA HIS A 228 -16.27 11.54 1.08
C HIS A 228 -15.05 12.45 1.18
N THR A 229 -15.08 13.35 2.15
CA THR A 229 -13.94 14.21 2.46
C THR A 229 -13.36 13.79 3.80
N LEU A 230 -12.12 13.31 3.80
CA LEU A 230 -11.36 12.97 5.00
C LEU A 230 -10.34 14.07 5.33
N GLU A 231 -9.90 14.11 6.57
CA GLU A 231 -8.71 14.88 6.92
C GLU A 231 -7.48 14.23 6.31
N ALA A 232 -6.60 15.03 5.68
CA ALA A 232 -5.32 14.55 5.19
C ALA A 232 -4.37 14.32 6.39
N LYS A 233 -4.57 13.22 7.07
CA LYS A 233 -3.75 12.70 8.17
C LYS A 233 -3.20 11.34 7.77
N TYR A 234 -1.94 11.12 8.04
CA TYR A 234 -1.36 9.79 7.96
C TYR A 234 -1.86 8.94 9.15
N PRO A 235 -2.21 7.68 9.00
CA PRO A 235 -2.23 6.87 7.79
C PRO A 235 -3.65 6.64 7.20
N ASN A 236 -4.43 7.69 6.99
CA ASN A 236 -5.83 7.58 6.52
C ASN A 236 -6.00 6.90 5.15
N HIS A 237 -4.91 6.63 4.42
CA HIS A 237 -4.92 5.86 3.17
C HIS A 237 -4.95 4.35 3.41
N ARG A 238 -4.49 3.90 4.57
CA ARG A 238 -4.48 2.48 4.92
C ARG A 238 -5.90 1.94 5.06
N GLU A 239 -6.16 0.75 4.54
CA GLU A 239 -7.51 0.17 4.53
C GLU A 239 -8.10 0.00 5.94
N GLU A 240 -7.27 -0.33 6.93
CA GLU A 240 -7.67 -0.50 8.34
C GLU A 240 -8.18 0.81 8.97
N VAL A 241 -7.90 1.95 8.34
CA VAL A 241 -8.36 3.27 8.79
C VAL A 241 -9.41 3.84 7.84
N LEU A 242 -9.22 3.65 6.52
CA LEU A 242 -10.07 4.17 5.48
C LEU A 242 -11.46 3.53 5.50
N VAL A 243 -11.51 2.19 5.57
CA VAL A 243 -12.77 1.44 5.53
C VAL A 243 -13.66 1.77 6.72
N PRO A 244 -13.18 1.73 7.98
CA PRO A 244 -13.96 2.19 9.13
C PRO A 244 -14.40 3.65 9.01
N ALA A 245 -13.53 4.54 8.52
CA ALA A 245 -13.86 5.95 8.36
C ALA A 245 -14.97 6.19 7.34
N VAL A 246 -15.01 5.44 6.24
CA VAL A 246 -15.98 5.62 5.15
C VAL A 246 -17.24 4.81 5.37
N LEU A 247 -17.11 3.55 5.75
CA LEU A 247 -18.22 2.60 5.81
C LEU A 247 -18.70 2.32 7.25
N GLY A 248 -17.88 2.62 8.28
CA GLY A 248 -18.17 2.25 9.66
C GLY A 248 -18.03 0.76 9.95
N ARG A 249 -17.31 0.03 9.09
CA ARG A 249 -17.04 -1.41 9.23
C ARG A 249 -15.59 -1.62 9.60
N GLU A 250 -15.33 -2.44 10.61
CA GLU A 250 -13.99 -2.83 11.05
C GLU A 250 -13.77 -4.30 10.72
N PHE A 251 -12.51 -4.69 10.55
CA PHE A 251 -12.13 -6.08 10.36
C PHE A 251 -11.01 -6.45 11.34
N PRO A 252 -11.02 -7.69 11.87
CA PRO A 252 -10.02 -8.13 12.83
C PRO A 252 -8.67 -8.41 12.17
N HIS A 253 -7.64 -8.56 12.99
CA HIS A 253 -6.31 -8.95 12.56
C HIS A 253 -6.34 -10.19 11.67
N GLY A 254 -5.56 -10.17 10.59
CA GLY A 254 -5.48 -11.26 9.62
C GLY A 254 -6.52 -11.21 8.50
N TYR A 255 -7.41 -10.22 8.53
CA TYR A 255 -8.34 -9.93 7.44
C TYR A 255 -7.96 -8.62 6.75
N SER A 256 -8.48 -8.42 5.53
CA SER A 256 -8.31 -7.22 4.71
C SER A 256 -9.68 -6.67 4.29
N ALA A 257 -9.70 -5.51 3.66
CA ALA A 257 -10.93 -4.88 3.16
C ALA A 257 -11.74 -5.83 2.25
N ILE A 258 -11.05 -6.64 1.45
CA ILE A 258 -11.68 -7.56 0.51
C ILE A 258 -12.55 -8.61 1.20
N ASN A 259 -12.18 -9.05 2.41
CA ASN A 259 -12.98 -9.98 3.20
C ASN A 259 -14.34 -9.38 3.63
N LEU A 260 -14.44 -8.04 3.69
CA LEU A 260 -15.67 -7.31 3.96
C LEU A 260 -16.49 -6.99 2.69
N GLY A 261 -16.06 -7.45 1.53
CA GLY A 261 -16.67 -7.06 0.25
C GLY A 261 -16.30 -5.65 -0.19
N VAL A 262 -15.12 -5.17 0.17
CA VAL A 262 -14.63 -3.83 -0.13
C VAL A 262 -13.35 -3.92 -0.95
N VAL A 263 -13.32 -3.27 -2.10
CA VAL A 263 -12.11 -3.07 -2.91
C VAL A 263 -11.61 -1.66 -2.69
N VAL A 264 -10.36 -1.51 -2.28
CA VAL A 264 -9.67 -0.21 -2.17
C VAL A 264 -8.69 -0.09 -3.33
N ILE A 265 -8.80 0.98 -4.10
CA ILE A 265 -7.95 1.22 -5.27
C ILE A 265 -7.41 2.65 -5.26
N ASP A 266 -6.15 2.83 -5.62
CA ASP A 266 -5.55 4.14 -5.84
C ASP A 266 -5.80 4.66 -7.27
N LEU A 267 -5.52 5.94 -7.49
CA LEU A 267 -5.75 6.60 -8.77
C LEU A 267 -4.90 6.01 -9.90
N GLN A 268 -3.63 5.68 -9.63
CA GLN A 268 -2.72 5.16 -10.65
C GLN A 268 -3.14 3.76 -11.09
N ALA A 269 -3.45 2.89 -10.16
CA ALA A 269 -3.92 1.53 -10.45
C ALA A 269 -5.25 1.55 -11.22
N LEU A 270 -6.17 2.44 -10.86
CA LEU A 270 -7.44 2.61 -11.58
C LEU A 270 -7.21 3.04 -13.04
N LEU A 271 -6.30 3.99 -13.28
CA LEU A 271 -5.98 4.45 -14.64
C LEU A 271 -5.27 3.37 -15.46
N GLN A 272 -4.38 2.58 -14.85
CA GLN A 272 -3.74 1.44 -15.52
C GLN A 272 -4.77 0.37 -15.91
N LEU A 273 -5.71 0.08 -15.03
CA LEU A 273 -6.81 -0.85 -15.30
C LEU A 273 -7.68 -0.34 -16.47
N ARG A 274 -8.06 0.92 -16.47
CA ARG A 274 -8.81 1.54 -17.56
C ARG A 274 -8.04 1.44 -18.88
N ASP A 275 -6.75 1.74 -18.89
CA ASP A 275 -5.90 1.70 -20.09
C ASP A 275 -5.75 0.27 -20.62
N ALA A 276 -5.70 -0.73 -19.73
CA ALA A 276 -5.66 -2.13 -20.12
C ALA A 276 -6.91 -2.54 -20.90
N VAL A 277 -8.08 -2.11 -20.44
CA VAL A 277 -9.38 -2.46 -21.04
C VAL A 277 -9.67 -1.63 -22.27
N ALA A 278 -9.53 -0.30 -22.21
CA ALA A 278 -9.98 0.61 -23.24
C ALA A 278 -8.90 0.94 -24.30
N ALA A 279 -7.62 0.85 -23.94
CA ALA A 279 -6.50 1.17 -24.83
C ALA A 279 -5.56 -0.02 -25.09
N GLY A 280 -5.82 -1.19 -24.49
CA GLY A 280 -5.01 -2.38 -24.64
C GLY A 280 -3.60 -2.28 -24.04
N LYS A 281 -3.32 -1.26 -23.20
CA LYS A 281 -2.00 -1.08 -22.63
C LYS A 281 -1.81 -2.00 -21.41
N PRO A 282 -0.87 -2.97 -21.45
CA PRO A 282 -0.58 -3.81 -20.30
C PRO A 282 0.03 -2.99 -19.15
N ALA A 283 -0.14 -3.45 -17.91
CA ALA A 283 0.38 -2.79 -16.72
C ALA A 283 1.87 -3.12 -16.50
N ILE A 284 2.72 -2.58 -17.36
CA ILE A 284 4.16 -2.83 -17.43
C ILE A 284 5.02 -1.65 -16.98
N ASP A 285 4.42 -0.54 -16.64
CA ASP A 285 5.12 0.66 -16.14
C ASP A 285 4.48 1.22 -14.88
N ARG A 286 5.25 2.02 -14.13
CA ARG A 286 4.78 2.75 -12.95
C ARG A 286 5.28 4.19 -13.00
N ILE A 287 4.48 5.11 -12.45
CA ILE A 287 4.90 6.47 -12.16
C ILE A 287 5.41 6.48 -10.71
N VAL A 288 6.71 6.77 -10.55
CA VAL A 288 7.40 6.76 -9.27
C VAL A 288 7.88 8.18 -8.97
N ALA A 289 7.51 8.73 -7.82
CA ALA A 289 7.94 10.06 -7.40
C ALA A 289 9.34 10.01 -6.77
N LEU A 290 10.27 10.84 -7.21
CA LEU A 290 11.53 11.06 -6.51
C LEU A 290 11.34 12.08 -5.41
N ALA A 291 11.73 11.77 -4.17
CA ALA A 291 11.51 12.60 -3.01
C ALA A 291 12.68 12.57 -2.03
N GLY A 292 12.67 13.48 -1.07
CA GLY A 292 13.76 13.64 -0.11
C GLY A 292 14.83 14.62 -0.58
N SER A 293 15.76 14.95 0.32
CA SER A 293 16.78 15.97 0.05
C SER A 293 18.03 15.41 -0.65
N GLY A 294 18.09 14.10 -0.88
CA GLY A 294 19.23 13.45 -1.53
C GLY A 294 19.17 13.44 -3.04
N PHE A 295 18.06 13.78 -3.66
CA PHE A 295 17.97 13.87 -5.12
C PHE A 295 18.26 15.30 -5.59
N THR A 296 19.10 15.44 -6.62
CA THR A 296 19.44 16.71 -7.28
C THR A 296 18.22 17.31 -7.99
N LYS A 297 17.43 16.45 -8.63
CA LYS A 297 16.10 16.75 -9.20
C LYS A 297 15.10 15.72 -8.67
N ARG A 298 13.86 16.10 -8.55
CA ARG A 298 12.80 15.26 -7.96
C ARG A 298 11.57 15.16 -8.86
N PRO A 299 11.72 14.77 -10.14
CA PRO A 299 10.58 14.56 -11.01
C PRO A 299 9.78 13.32 -10.58
N HIS A 300 8.66 13.11 -11.24
CA HIS A 300 8.01 11.81 -11.31
C HIS A 300 8.57 11.09 -12.54
N LEU A 301 9.00 9.86 -12.36
CA LEU A 301 9.56 9.04 -13.43
C LEU A 301 8.53 8.00 -13.86
N ARG A 302 8.31 7.88 -15.17
CA ARG A 302 7.63 6.70 -15.72
C ARG A 302 8.67 5.64 -15.99
N LEU A 303 8.68 4.58 -15.19
CA LEU A 303 9.65 3.50 -15.20
C LEU A 303 8.98 2.19 -15.60
N ARG A 304 9.68 1.33 -16.33
CA ARG A 304 9.28 -0.05 -16.57
C ARG A 304 9.40 -0.85 -15.28
N ILE A 305 8.45 -1.77 -15.03
CA ILE A 305 8.55 -2.71 -13.90
C ILE A 305 9.80 -3.58 -14.12
N GLY A 306 10.60 -3.79 -13.08
CA GLY A 306 11.87 -4.49 -13.18
C GLY A 306 13.08 -3.60 -13.52
N THR A 307 12.89 -2.29 -13.76
CA THR A 307 14.02 -1.36 -13.95
C THR A 307 14.90 -1.36 -12.70
N PRO A 308 16.22 -1.57 -12.82
CA PRO A 308 17.13 -1.48 -11.68
C PRO A 308 17.10 -0.07 -11.06
N LEU A 309 16.95 0.00 -9.74
CA LEU A 309 16.97 1.29 -9.03
C LEU A 309 18.31 2.00 -9.15
N GLU A 310 19.40 1.25 -9.32
CA GLU A 310 20.73 1.80 -9.52
C GLU A 310 20.78 2.79 -10.69
N GLN A 311 20.11 2.48 -11.81
CA GLN A 311 20.02 3.38 -12.96
C GLN A 311 19.40 4.73 -12.58
N VAL A 312 18.33 4.71 -11.79
CA VAL A 312 17.66 5.93 -11.30
C VAL A 312 18.58 6.70 -10.33
N LEU A 313 19.24 5.97 -9.45
CA LEU A 313 20.15 6.57 -8.46
C LEU A 313 21.39 7.16 -9.13
N GLU A 314 21.89 6.55 -10.19
CA GLU A 314 23.03 7.09 -10.97
C GLU A 314 22.74 8.45 -11.57
N GLU A 315 21.53 8.67 -12.06
CA GLU A 315 21.14 9.90 -12.75
C GLU A 315 20.73 11.02 -11.79
N TYR A 316 20.03 10.66 -10.68
CA TYR A 316 19.35 11.67 -9.85
C TYR A 316 19.91 11.84 -8.45
N LEU A 317 20.68 10.87 -7.90
CA LEU A 317 21.17 10.94 -6.54
C LEU A 317 22.38 11.90 -6.43
N ASP A 318 22.38 12.75 -5.40
CA ASP A 318 23.54 13.56 -5.02
C ASP A 318 24.61 12.65 -4.39
N ARG A 319 25.70 12.43 -5.10
CA ARG A 319 26.81 11.57 -4.64
C ARG A 319 27.81 12.26 -3.71
N SER A 320 27.58 13.53 -3.37
CA SER A 320 28.44 14.28 -2.44
C SER A 320 28.33 13.80 -0.99
N ARG A 321 27.27 13.04 -0.66
CA ARG A 321 26.94 12.54 0.68
C ARG A 321 26.40 11.12 0.62
N GLU A 322 26.36 10.48 1.78
CA GLU A 322 25.68 9.20 1.92
C GLU A 322 24.17 9.40 2.16
N PHE A 323 23.35 8.58 1.52
CA PHE A 323 21.90 8.59 1.66
C PHE A 323 21.38 7.19 1.89
N ARG A 324 20.34 7.10 2.73
CA ARG A 324 19.49 5.92 2.83
C ARG A 324 18.36 6.07 1.84
N ILE A 325 18.22 5.10 0.96
CA ILE A 325 17.10 5.06 0.00
C ILE A 325 15.97 4.25 0.63
N VAL A 326 14.76 4.78 0.59
CA VAL A 326 13.55 4.16 1.15
C VAL A 326 12.47 4.10 0.06
N GLY A 327 11.83 2.96 -0.08
CA GLY A 327 10.72 2.77 -1.02
C GLY A 327 9.37 3.19 -0.42
N ASN A 328 8.50 3.75 -1.22
CA ASN A 328 7.09 4.05 -0.96
C ASN A 328 6.81 5.03 0.19
N SER A 329 7.14 4.70 1.43
CA SER A 329 6.77 5.47 2.62
C SER A 329 7.98 5.81 3.48
N LEU A 330 8.08 7.05 3.93
CA LEU A 330 9.13 7.45 4.87
C LEU A 330 9.02 6.75 6.23
N LEU A 331 7.81 6.36 6.63
CA LEU A 331 7.54 5.80 7.96
C LEU A 331 7.51 4.27 7.96
N THR A 332 7.05 3.66 6.88
CA THR A 332 6.82 2.21 6.79
C THR A 332 7.51 1.56 5.61
N GLY A 333 8.15 2.34 4.75
CA GLY A 333 8.89 1.83 3.61
C GLY A 333 10.15 1.08 4.04
N ASP A 334 10.55 0.13 3.21
CA ASP A 334 11.77 -0.64 3.43
C ASP A 334 12.97 0.16 2.97
N ALA A 335 14.05 0.10 3.76
CA ALA A 335 15.33 0.62 3.34
C ALA A 335 15.90 -0.26 2.23
N LEU A 336 16.15 0.35 1.09
CA LEU A 336 16.69 -0.32 -0.09
C LEU A 336 18.22 -0.44 0.10
N ALA A 337 18.65 -1.59 0.61
CA ALA A 337 20.03 -1.79 1.03
C ALA A 337 20.94 -2.35 -0.08
N GLU A 338 20.37 -2.89 -1.15
CA GLU A 338 21.11 -3.58 -2.22
C GLU A 338 20.88 -2.95 -3.60
N PRO A 339 21.93 -2.84 -4.43
CA PRO A 339 21.81 -2.32 -5.80
C PRO A 339 20.95 -3.21 -6.70
N ALA A 340 20.66 -4.44 -6.30
CA ALA A 340 19.84 -5.39 -7.08
C ALA A 340 18.32 -5.16 -7.00
N GLN A 341 17.87 -4.17 -6.24
CA GLN A 341 16.43 -3.89 -6.14
C GLN A 341 15.92 -3.17 -7.38
N THR A 342 14.71 -3.52 -7.77
CA THR A 342 14.08 -3.06 -9.00
C THR A 342 12.72 -2.41 -8.71
N VAL A 343 12.20 -1.66 -9.67
CA VAL A 343 10.85 -1.10 -9.63
C VAL A 343 9.83 -2.25 -9.64
N ASP A 344 8.99 -2.31 -8.62
CA ASP A 344 7.88 -3.27 -8.55
C ASP A 344 6.53 -2.65 -8.98
N ALA A 345 5.51 -3.49 -9.08
CA ALA A 345 4.16 -3.10 -9.52
C ALA A 345 3.43 -2.17 -8.52
N LEU A 346 3.84 -2.09 -7.27
CA LEU A 346 3.24 -1.26 -6.22
C LEU A 346 4.09 -0.04 -5.86
N MET A 347 5.27 0.10 -6.45
CA MET A 347 6.17 1.22 -6.16
C MET A 347 5.54 2.55 -6.56
N SER A 348 5.54 3.51 -5.66
CA SER A 348 4.97 4.85 -5.86
C SER A 348 5.96 5.97 -5.59
N ALA A 349 6.98 5.75 -4.78
CA ALA A 349 7.99 6.75 -4.45
C ALA A 349 9.35 6.13 -4.14
N LEU A 350 10.42 6.84 -4.47
CA LEU A 350 11.78 6.63 -3.99
C LEU A 350 12.18 7.84 -3.16
N ILE A 351 12.64 7.61 -1.94
CA ILE A 351 12.92 8.67 -0.96
C ILE A 351 14.39 8.58 -0.57
N ALA A 352 15.17 9.61 -0.89
CA ALA A 352 16.58 9.71 -0.50
C ALA A 352 16.72 10.55 0.78
N VAL A 353 17.07 9.90 1.90
CA VAL A 353 17.20 10.48 3.21
C VAL A 353 18.69 10.59 3.57
N PRO A 354 19.23 11.79 3.92
CA PRO A 354 20.63 11.95 4.29
C PRO A 354 21.00 11.05 5.47
N GLU A 355 22.08 10.29 5.33
CA GLU A 355 22.62 9.47 6.40
C GLU A 355 23.45 10.35 7.34
N GLN A 356 23.02 10.45 8.57
CA GLN A 356 23.68 11.27 9.58
C GLN A 356 24.19 10.40 10.73
N LYS A 357 25.46 9.97 10.60
CA LYS A 357 26.12 9.08 11.57
C LYS A 357 26.44 9.76 12.90
N GLN A 358 26.64 11.08 12.90
CA GLN A 358 26.98 11.83 14.11
C GLN A 358 25.73 12.48 14.70
N GLY A 359 25.46 12.21 15.96
CA GLY A 359 24.41 12.90 16.71
C GLY A 359 24.75 14.40 16.91
N PRO A 360 23.73 15.26 17.15
CA PRO A 360 23.99 16.64 17.48
C PRO A 360 24.80 16.74 18.77
N PRO A 361 25.69 17.74 18.91
CA PRO A 361 26.39 18.00 20.18
C PRO A 361 25.34 18.28 21.27
N LEU A 362 25.59 17.77 22.48
CA LEU A 362 24.70 17.90 23.64
C LEU A 362 23.24 17.44 23.37
N PRO A 363 22.99 16.18 22.98
CA PRO A 363 21.68 15.69 22.59
C PRO A 363 20.62 15.83 23.70
N PHE A 364 21.05 15.92 24.97
CA PHE A 364 20.19 16.13 26.13
C PHE A 364 19.65 17.57 26.25
N SER A 365 20.37 18.56 25.73
CA SER A 365 20.06 20.01 25.84
C SER A 365 19.34 20.57 24.61
N ARG A 366 18.52 19.77 23.95
CA ARG A 366 17.94 20.13 22.69
C ARG A 366 16.99 21.34 22.79
N PRO A 367 17.33 22.52 22.21
CA PRO A 367 16.56 23.74 22.43
C PRO A 367 15.20 23.80 21.75
N GLY A 368 14.84 22.82 20.93
CA GLY A 368 13.51 22.71 20.34
C GLY A 368 13.14 23.73 19.25
N PHE A 369 14.07 24.59 18.80
CA PHE A 369 13.80 25.63 17.79
C PHE A 369 13.44 25.06 16.40
N ARG A 370 13.92 23.87 16.05
CA ARG A 370 13.65 23.19 14.77
C ARG A 370 13.03 21.81 14.94
N THR A 371 12.58 21.49 16.16
CA THR A 371 12.09 20.17 16.50
C THR A 371 10.59 20.11 16.27
N ASP A 372 10.16 19.11 15.52
CA ASP A 372 8.75 18.73 15.50
C ASP A 372 8.39 18.07 16.82
N SER A 373 7.30 18.51 17.44
CA SER A 373 6.77 17.92 18.66
C SER A 373 5.26 17.80 18.55
N TYR A 374 4.74 16.66 18.98
CA TYR A 374 3.31 16.47 19.11
C TYR A 374 2.71 17.37 20.18
N SER A 375 3.45 17.63 21.25
CA SER A 375 3.07 18.63 22.26
C SER A 375 3.32 20.03 21.70
N ARG A 376 2.35 20.90 21.73
CA ARG A 376 2.46 22.30 21.31
C ARG A 376 3.27 23.16 22.28
N THR A 377 4.19 22.58 23.03
CA THR A 377 4.99 23.25 24.05
C THR A 377 6.24 23.93 23.50
N PHE A 378 6.65 23.61 22.27
CA PHE A 378 7.83 24.19 21.65
C PHE A 378 7.48 25.34 20.70
N ILE A 379 8.32 26.39 20.68
CA ILE A 379 8.19 27.52 19.75
C ILE A 379 8.16 27.07 18.28
N ALA A 380 8.89 25.98 17.96
CA ALA A 380 8.89 25.36 16.64
C ALA A 380 7.50 24.95 16.13
N ASN A 381 6.54 24.75 17.01
CA ASN A 381 5.17 24.42 16.61
C ASN A 381 4.35 25.63 16.14
N PHE A 382 4.77 26.83 16.49
CA PHE A 382 4.10 28.08 16.14
C PHE A 382 4.75 28.75 14.92
N VAL A 383 6.00 28.42 14.62
CA VAL A 383 6.73 28.98 13.49
C VAL A 383 6.69 28.02 12.31
N PRO A 384 6.28 28.47 11.10
CA PRO A 384 6.16 27.63 9.92
C PRO A 384 7.52 27.31 9.29
N PHE A 385 8.27 26.40 9.89
CA PHE A 385 9.51 25.90 9.29
C PHE A 385 9.25 24.84 8.23
N THR A 386 10.09 24.83 7.20
CA THR A 386 10.25 23.65 6.35
C THR A 386 11.14 22.64 7.07
N LYS A 387 10.62 21.47 7.34
CA LYS A 387 11.32 20.40 8.06
C LYS A 387 12.21 19.62 7.09
N THR A 388 13.41 19.27 7.53
CA THR A 388 14.29 18.33 6.85
C THR A 388 14.20 16.99 7.55
N VAL A 389 14.26 15.91 6.77
CA VAL A 389 14.34 14.55 7.27
C VAL A 389 15.75 14.04 7.10
N ASP A 390 16.28 13.41 8.11
CA ASP A 390 17.55 12.67 8.09
C ASP A 390 17.41 11.39 8.94
N THR A 391 18.46 10.58 9.00
CA THR A 391 18.44 9.32 9.76
C THR A 391 18.76 9.49 11.25
N ASN A 392 19.01 10.72 11.72
CA ASN A 392 19.30 10.99 13.12
C ASN A 392 18.02 10.98 13.96
N ILE A 393 18.07 10.37 15.13
CA ILE A 393 16.94 10.37 16.08
C ILE A 393 16.68 11.73 16.73
N HIS A 394 17.60 12.69 16.57
CA HIS A 394 17.53 14.04 17.15
C HIS A 394 17.20 14.02 18.65
N GLY A 395 18.06 13.43 19.42
CA GLY A 395 17.93 13.26 20.86
C GLY A 395 18.60 11.97 21.31
N GLU A 396 18.22 11.47 22.45
CA GLU A 396 18.70 10.22 23.03
C GLU A 396 17.54 9.35 23.52
N HIS A 397 17.78 8.06 23.61
CA HIS A 397 16.85 7.13 24.23
C HIS A 397 16.73 7.40 25.71
N ARG A 398 15.49 7.57 26.18
CA ARG A 398 15.16 7.84 27.60
C ARG A 398 14.08 6.90 28.09
N PRO A 399 13.94 6.71 29.40
CA PRO A 399 12.79 6.02 29.97
C PRO A 399 11.47 6.67 29.56
N CYS A 400 10.42 5.86 29.46
CA CYS A 400 9.07 6.34 29.17
C CYS A 400 8.56 7.26 30.27
N ILE A 401 8.17 8.49 29.93
CA ILE A 401 7.60 9.48 30.87
C ILE A 401 6.07 9.42 30.93
N ALA A 402 5.44 8.40 30.35
CA ALA A 402 4.00 8.19 30.31
C ALA A 402 3.18 9.39 29.78
N CYS A 403 3.71 10.12 28.77
CA CYS A 403 3.04 11.30 28.18
C CYS A 403 1.84 10.95 27.30
N THR A 404 1.60 9.68 26.97
CA THR A 404 0.47 9.13 26.18
C THR A 404 0.35 9.68 24.74
N PHE A 405 1.33 10.40 24.23
CA PHE A 405 1.29 10.91 22.84
C PHE A 405 1.18 9.80 21.80
N CYS A 406 1.83 8.65 22.06
CA CYS A 406 1.72 7.47 21.21
C CYS A 406 0.31 6.90 21.12
N ASP A 407 -0.46 6.96 22.21
CA ASP A 407 -1.87 6.52 22.24
C ASP A 407 -2.75 7.52 21.48
N ASN A 408 -2.51 8.82 21.67
CA ASN A 408 -3.29 9.89 21.04
C ASN A 408 -3.17 9.90 19.51
N VAL A 409 -2.04 9.45 18.96
CA VAL A 409 -1.85 9.36 17.50
C VAL A 409 -2.23 7.99 16.94
N CYS A 410 -2.45 6.99 17.78
CA CYS A 410 -2.76 5.64 17.32
C CYS A 410 -4.08 5.63 16.54
N PRO A 411 -4.07 5.27 15.24
CA PRO A 411 -5.28 5.32 14.42
C PRO A 411 -6.24 4.16 14.70
N VAL A 412 -5.77 3.10 15.38
CA VAL A 412 -6.54 1.91 15.75
C VAL A 412 -6.84 1.84 17.25
N GLY A 413 -6.39 2.85 18.02
CA GLY A 413 -6.76 3.01 19.42
C GLY A 413 -6.17 1.97 20.39
N ILE A 414 -5.05 1.32 20.04
CA ILE A 414 -4.28 0.52 21.02
C ILE A 414 -3.46 1.43 21.94
N LEU A 415 -2.83 0.86 22.95
CA LEU A 415 -2.08 1.57 23.99
C LEU A 415 -0.57 1.30 23.91
N PRO A 416 0.17 1.89 22.93
CA PRO A 416 1.60 1.61 22.77
C PRO A 416 2.44 1.93 24.01
N HIS A 417 2.05 2.93 24.82
CA HIS A 417 2.76 3.28 26.05
C HIS A 417 2.72 2.17 27.11
N LEU A 418 1.71 1.31 27.07
CA LEU A 418 1.56 0.17 27.98
C LEU A 418 2.22 -1.08 27.38
N LEU A 419 1.85 -1.41 26.13
CA LEU A 419 2.30 -2.62 25.42
C LEU A 419 3.82 -2.73 25.37
N HIS A 420 4.55 -1.62 25.07
CA HIS A 420 6.00 -1.66 24.99
C HIS A 420 6.68 -2.06 26.30
N ARG A 421 6.08 -1.75 27.46
CA ARG A 421 6.66 -2.09 28.77
C ARG A 421 6.62 -3.59 29.04
N TYR A 422 5.55 -4.28 28.59
CA TYR A 422 5.50 -5.73 28.65
C TYR A 422 6.56 -6.36 27.75
N VAL A 423 6.64 -5.91 26.49
CA VAL A 423 7.62 -6.43 25.54
C VAL A 423 9.07 -6.18 25.98
N GLN A 424 9.38 -5.00 26.54
CA GLN A 424 10.73 -4.69 27.05
C GLN A 424 11.14 -5.54 28.26
N ARG A 425 10.17 -6.06 29.02
CA ARG A 425 10.40 -6.93 30.17
C ARG A 425 10.29 -8.41 29.82
N ASP A 426 10.19 -8.73 28.53
CA ASP A 426 9.94 -10.07 28.01
C ASP A 426 8.71 -10.76 28.66
N MET A 427 7.73 -9.95 29.10
CA MET A 427 6.43 -10.41 29.58
C MET A 427 5.50 -10.56 28.39
N ILE A 428 5.79 -11.54 27.54
CA ILE A 428 5.09 -11.78 26.28
C ILE A 428 4.14 -12.96 26.50
N ASP A 429 2.88 -12.67 26.75
CA ASP A 429 1.84 -13.64 27.07
C ASP A 429 0.47 -13.21 26.49
N GLU A 430 -0.58 -13.95 26.83
CA GLU A 430 -1.96 -13.66 26.43
C GLU A 430 -2.44 -12.25 26.83
N THR A 431 -1.77 -11.60 27.79
CA THR A 431 -2.11 -10.24 28.23
C THR A 431 -1.93 -9.26 27.07
N LEU A 432 -0.87 -9.42 26.26
CA LEU A 432 -0.66 -8.59 25.07
C LEU A 432 -1.77 -8.79 24.03
N VAL A 433 -2.26 -10.01 23.87
CA VAL A 433 -3.40 -10.32 22.99
C VAL A 433 -4.65 -9.62 23.48
N ARG A 434 -4.94 -9.67 24.79
CA ARG A 434 -6.08 -8.96 25.42
C ARG A 434 -5.97 -7.44 25.26
N TYR A 435 -4.76 -6.87 25.29
CA TYR A 435 -4.50 -5.47 25.00
C TYR A 435 -4.42 -5.15 23.50
N ARG A 436 -4.81 -6.10 22.64
CA ARG A 436 -5.01 -5.91 21.20
C ARG A 436 -3.72 -5.54 20.45
N ILE A 437 -2.57 -6.12 20.84
CA ILE A 437 -1.30 -5.84 20.16
C ILE A 437 -1.36 -6.17 18.66
N PHE A 438 -2.13 -7.18 18.27
CA PHE A 438 -2.30 -7.61 16.89
C PHE A 438 -3.10 -6.61 16.03
N ASP A 439 -3.85 -5.70 16.63
CA ASP A 439 -4.52 -4.63 15.88
C ASP A 439 -3.55 -3.53 15.44
N CYS A 440 -2.28 -3.59 15.88
CA CYS A 440 -1.25 -2.67 15.42
C CYS A 440 -1.01 -2.83 13.91
N ILE A 441 -1.26 -1.77 13.15
CA ILE A 441 -1.06 -1.70 11.70
C ILE A 441 0.36 -1.29 11.29
N ASP A 442 1.30 -1.28 12.21
CA ASP A 442 2.73 -0.95 12.00
C ASP A 442 2.99 0.42 11.33
N CYS A 443 2.11 1.39 11.52
CA CYS A 443 2.18 2.71 10.89
C CYS A 443 3.32 3.60 11.39
N ASN A 444 4.05 3.20 12.41
CA ASN A 444 5.23 3.87 12.99
C ASN A 444 4.98 5.26 13.64
N LEU A 445 3.73 5.74 13.72
CA LEU A 445 3.43 7.04 14.33
C LEU A 445 3.80 7.11 15.81
N CYS A 446 3.61 6.04 16.56
CA CYS A 446 3.96 5.98 17.99
C CYS A 446 5.45 6.22 18.21
N THR A 447 6.33 5.67 17.37
CA THR A 447 7.78 5.94 17.39
C THR A 447 8.07 7.39 17.03
N TYR A 448 7.42 7.90 15.97
CA TYR A 448 7.64 9.26 15.47
C TYR A 448 7.35 10.33 16.54
N VAL A 449 6.25 10.20 17.29
CA VAL A 449 5.86 11.18 18.31
C VAL A 449 6.52 10.96 19.66
N CYS A 450 7.25 9.87 19.87
CA CYS A 450 7.84 9.55 21.16
C CYS A 450 8.90 10.57 21.56
N THR A 451 8.63 11.31 22.65
CA THR A 451 9.58 12.29 23.21
C THR A 451 10.81 11.63 23.81
N SER A 452 10.67 10.41 24.32
CA SER A 452 11.74 9.58 24.88
C SER A 452 12.50 8.77 23.82
N LYS A 453 12.18 8.95 22.53
CA LYS A 453 12.82 8.28 21.39
C LYS A 453 12.83 6.74 21.46
N ILE A 454 11.83 6.15 22.12
CA ILE A 454 11.65 4.70 22.22
C ILE A 454 11.19 4.17 20.86
N PRO A 455 11.78 3.09 20.31
CA PRO A 455 11.39 2.50 19.04
C PRO A 455 10.11 1.65 19.19
N LEU A 456 8.99 2.31 19.51
CA LEU A 456 7.74 1.65 19.89
C LEU A 456 7.21 0.69 18.82
N ALA A 457 7.27 1.07 17.54
CA ALA A 457 6.79 0.21 16.46
C ALA A 457 7.61 -1.09 16.33
N GLN A 458 8.94 -1.01 16.54
CA GLN A 458 9.79 -2.21 16.55
C GLN A 458 9.44 -3.14 17.73
N LEU A 459 9.14 -2.56 18.89
CA LEU A 459 8.69 -3.32 20.05
C LEU A 459 7.33 -3.97 19.80
N MET A 460 6.39 -3.28 19.13
CA MET A 460 5.11 -3.88 18.74
C MET A 460 5.31 -5.07 17.79
N ARG A 461 6.20 -4.95 16.79
CA ARG A 461 6.55 -6.05 15.88
C ARG A 461 7.17 -7.21 16.66
N LYS A 462 8.20 -6.95 17.51
CA LYS A 462 8.82 -7.98 18.35
C LYS A 462 7.77 -8.73 19.17
N GLY A 463 6.85 -8.01 19.82
CA GLY A 463 5.79 -8.63 20.62
C GLY A 463 4.85 -9.51 19.78
N LYS A 464 4.43 -9.03 18.61
CA LYS A 464 3.59 -9.82 17.69
C LYS A 464 4.31 -11.08 17.19
N ASP A 465 5.58 -10.96 16.81
CA ASP A 465 6.36 -12.07 16.26
C ASP A 465 6.65 -13.14 17.33
N SER A 466 6.96 -12.73 18.56
CA SER A 466 7.10 -13.67 19.68
C SER A 466 5.79 -14.41 19.98
N LEU A 467 4.66 -13.70 20.05
CA LEU A 467 3.35 -14.33 20.27
C LEU A 467 2.97 -15.30 19.14
N LYS A 468 3.31 -14.97 17.88
CA LYS A 468 3.11 -15.91 16.76
C LYS A 468 3.96 -17.17 16.91
N ALA A 469 5.22 -17.02 17.34
CA ALA A 469 6.11 -18.15 17.57
C ALA A 469 5.60 -19.08 18.70
N GLU A 470 4.89 -18.52 19.68
CA GLU A 470 4.23 -19.26 20.77
C GLU A 470 2.83 -19.80 20.39
N GLY A 471 2.37 -19.58 19.16
CA GLY A 471 1.07 -20.05 18.70
C GLY A 471 -0.11 -19.23 19.22
N LEU A 472 0.13 -18.06 19.80
CA LEU A 472 -0.90 -17.17 20.36
C LEU A 472 -1.45 -16.16 19.33
N ASP A 473 -1.24 -16.40 18.03
CA ASP A 473 -1.80 -15.56 16.97
C ASP A 473 -3.32 -15.79 16.86
N PRO A 474 -4.17 -14.78 17.09
CA PRO A 474 -5.63 -14.92 17.06
C PRO A 474 -6.20 -15.27 15.67
N ARG A 475 -5.39 -15.26 14.59
CA ARG A 475 -5.83 -15.70 13.26
C ARG A 475 -6.32 -17.16 13.23
N GLY A 476 -5.87 -18.00 14.16
CA GLY A 476 -6.36 -19.36 14.31
C GLY A 476 -7.81 -19.47 14.80
N GLN A 477 -8.37 -18.40 15.37
CA GLN A 477 -9.76 -18.31 15.87
C GLN A 477 -10.67 -17.60 14.85
N THR A 478 -10.63 -18.02 13.62
CA THR A 478 -11.23 -17.32 12.50
C THR A 478 -12.75 -17.26 12.56
N VAL A 479 -13.30 -16.06 12.64
CA VAL A 479 -14.68 -15.79 12.26
C VAL A 479 -14.81 -16.03 10.76
N HIS A 480 -15.74 -16.87 10.34
CA HIS A 480 -15.94 -17.13 8.91
C HIS A 480 -16.26 -15.80 8.19
N ARG A 481 -15.64 -15.55 7.02
CA ARG A 481 -15.77 -14.29 6.25
C ARG A 481 -17.22 -13.83 6.05
N LEU A 482 -18.18 -14.77 5.90
CA LEU A 482 -19.60 -14.45 5.77
C LEU A 482 -20.19 -13.86 7.07
N GLN A 483 -19.68 -14.27 8.23
CA GLN A 483 -20.11 -13.72 9.51
C GLN A 483 -19.62 -12.28 9.71
N LEU A 484 -18.42 -11.94 9.20
CA LEU A 484 -17.92 -10.56 9.19
C LEU A 484 -18.83 -9.63 8.38
N ARG A 485 -19.49 -10.14 7.35
CA ARG A 485 -20.44 -9.41 6.51
C ARG A 485 -21.87 -9.43 7.05
N GLY A 486 -22.12 -10.09 8.20
CA GLY A 486 -23.47 -10.26 8.74
C GLY A 486 -24.36 -11.18 7.89
N ILE A 487 -23.76 -12.00 7.02
CA ILE A 487 -24.49 -12.97 6.20
C ILE A 487 -24.52 -14.30 6.96
N PRO A 488 -25.72 -14.89 7.23
CA PRO A 488 -25.82 -16.20 7.82
C PRO A 488 -25.09 -17.24 6.95
N ALA A 489 -24.19 -17.99 7.54
CA ALA A 489 -23.47 -19.07 6.88
C ALA A 489 -24.39 -20.28 6.68
N ALA A 490 -25.33 -20.18 5.74
CA ALA A 490 -26.17 -21.33 5.38
C ALA A 490 -25.30 -22.41 4.72
N GLY A 491 -25.18 -23.58 5.36
CA GLY A 491 -24.52 -24.75 4.81
C GLY A 491 -23.04 -24.95 5.14
N VAL A 492 -22.43 -24.09 5.97
CA VAL A 492 -21.11 -24.38 6.54
C VAL A 492 -21.32 -25.08 7.87
N PRO A 493 -20.80 -26.34 8.08
CA PRO A 493 -20.86 -26.95 9.40
C PRO A 493 -20.13 -26.03 10.37
N ALA A 494 -20.77 -25.70 11.51
CA ALA A 494 -20.17 -24.95 12.57
C ALA A 494 -18.91 -25.70 13.01
N ALA A 495 -17.74 -25.24 12.57
CA ALA A 495 -16.48 -25.64 13.17
C ALA A 495 -16.59 -25.20 14.63
N GLY A 496 -16.60 -26.21 15.54
CA GLY A 496 -16.99 -26.04 16.93
C GLY A 496 -16.42 -24.79 17.59
N VAL A 497 -17.28 -23.85 17.82
CA VAL A 497 -17.10 -22.92 18.92
C VAL A 497 -17.38 -23.74 20.17
N PRO A 498 -16.42 -23.99 21.07
CA PRO A 498 -16.75 -24.58 22.35
C PRO A 498 -17.74 -23.63 23.02
N ALA A 499 -18.94 -24.12 23.26
CA ALA A 499 -19.95 -23.37 24.02
C ALA A 499 -19.30 -22.97 25.34
N ALA A 500 -19.21 -21.66 25.57
CA ALA A 500 -18.89 -21.16 26.91
C ALA A 500 -19.92 -21.71 27.86
N GLY A 501 -19.51 -22.63 28.76
CA GLY A 501 -20.34 -23.13 29.85
C GLY A 501 -20.86 -24.57 29.70
N ALA A 502 -19.99 -25.54 29.43
CA ALA A 502 -20.27 -26.90 29.89
C ALA A 502 -19.57 -27.10 31.26
N PRO A 503 -20.27 -27.53 32.29
CA PRO A 503 -19.63 -27.85 33.58
C PRO A 503 -18.68 -29.02 33.37
N VAL A 504 -17.47 -28.88 33.90
CA VAL A 504 -16.53 -30.00 34.05
C VAL A 504 -17.17 -30.96 35.01
N THR A 505 -17.61 -32.12 34.53
CA THR A 505 -17.89 -33.25 35.39
C THR A 505 -16.55 -33.84 35.83
N GLU A 506 -16.20 -33.61 37.07
CA GLU A 506 -15.29 -34.47 37.83
C GLU A 506 -15.94 -35.86 37.93
N ASP A 507 -15.26 -36.87 37.41
CA ASP A 507 -15.31 -38.30 37.69
C ASP A 507 -14.53 -38.99 36.54
N GLU A 508 -13.38 -39.60 36.81
CA GLU A 508 -13.09 -40.88 37.39
C GLU A 508 -11.60 -41.08 37.63
N GLU A 509 -11.24 -41.23 38.88
CA GLU A 509 -10.07 -42.01 39.26
C GLU A 509 -10.41 -43.50 39.14
N ALA A 510 -9.55 -44.24 38.41
CA ALA A 510 -9.22 -45.65 38.71
C ALA A 510 -7.99 -46.09 37.91
#